data_52d200cea00f3af0370a5ca88564082d
#
_entry.id   52d200cea00f3af0370a5ca88564082d
#
_cell.length_a   1.000
_cell.length_b   1.000
_cell.length_c   1.000
_cell.angle_alpha   90.00
_cell.angle_beta   90.00
_cell.angle_gamma   90.00
#
_symmetry.space_group_name_H-M   'P 1'
#
loop_
_entity.id
_entity.type
_entity.pdbx_description
1 polymer ?
#
loop_
_entity_poly.entity_id
_entity_poly.type
_entity_poly.pdbx_seq_one_letter_code
_entity_poly.pdbx_strand_id
1 'polypeptide(L)'
;MNIFRAFVCFFLPSCVIRLISKIIRSKKIVLGKNAKIGFSFIVAESIVMDDNTSVGHFNYVNIKRLHFEKGGSIKHLNFIKGDFSIFIGENAWIRTQNKISATRGTYHDVNLVLDKYAKIGVKQLLDMTDSITIGESSMLAGADTQIWTHSFLFSKTEKKYARIDSPVVIGKHCYIGARCTILSGVNIADAITVGGMYMCFKIFECTGVIY
;
A
#
# COMPACT_ATOMS: atom_id res chain seq x y z
N MET A 1 -20.82 8.20 2.74
CA MET A 1 -19.68 7.54 3.43
C MET A 1 -20.12 7.20 4.86
N ASN A 2 -20.23 5.90 5.21
CA ASN A 2 -20.79 5.48 6.49
C ASN A 2 -19.74 5.57 7.61
N ILE A 3 -19.64 6.73 8.26
CA ILE A 3 -18.80 6.98 9.46
C ILE A 3 -19.06 5.93 10.55
N PHE A 4 -20.28 5.40 10.65
CA PHE A 4 -20.67 4.37 11.62
C PHE A 4 -19.82 3.07 11.53
N ARG A 5 -19.36 2.67 10.33
CA ARG A 5 -18.52 1.47 10.16
C ARG A 5 -17.10 1.63 10.68
N ALA A 6 -16.55 2.83 10.61
CA ALA A 6 -15.23 3.14 11.14
C ALA A 6 -15.18 3.08 12.67
N PHE A 7 -16.23 3.55 13.32
CA PHE A 7 -16.37 3.50 14.78
C PHE A 7 -16.44 2.05 15.30
N VAL A 8 -17.11 1.17 14.57
CA VAL A 8 -17.21 -0.26 14.93
C VAL A 8 -15.82 -0.92 14.98
N CYS A 9 -14.95 -0.64 14.02
CA CYS A 9 -13.60 -1.22 14.00
C CYS A 9 -12.67 -0.67 15.09
N PHE A 10 -12.90 0.54 15.57
CA PHE A 10 -12.08 1.16 16.61
C PHE A 10 -12.39 0.65 18.02
N PHE A 11 -13.67 0.45 18.33
CA PHE A 11 -14.11 0.15 19.71
C PHE A 11 -14.44 -1.33 19.95
N LEU A 12 -14.62 -2.14 18.91
CA LEU A 12 -15.04 -3.53 19.07
C LEU A 12 -13.89 -4.51 18.84
N PRO A 13 -13.70 -5.49 19.74
CA PRO A 13 -12.78 -6.59 19.51
C PRO A 13 -13.09 -7.36 18.21
N SER A 14 -12.08 -7.92 17.57
CA SER A 14 -12.21 -8.64 16.30
C SER A 14 -13.24 -9.78 16.33
N CYS A 15 -13.42 -10.42 17.50
CA CYS A 15 -14.42 -11.47 17.70
C CYS A 15 -15.85 -10.92 17.55
N VAL A 16 -16.09 -9.71 18.06
CA VAL A 16 -17.42 -9.05 17.97
C VAL A 16 -17.68 -8.60 16.54
N ILE A 17 -16.69 -8.01 15.87
CA ILE A 17 -16.79 -7.61 14.45
C ILE A 17 -17.11 -8.84 13.58
N ARG A 18 -16.43 -9.97 13.84
CA ARG A 18 -16.68 -11.25 13.13
C ARG A 18 -18.12 -11.76 13.37
N LEU A 19 -18.61 -11.69 14.60
CA LEU A 19 -19.95 -12.10 14.93
C LEU A 19 -20.99 -11.22 14.23
N ILE A 20 -20.83 -9.90 14.31
CA ILE A 20 -21.72 -8.93 13.66
C ILE A 20 -21.72 -9.11 12.14
N SER A 21 -20.55 -9.31 11.50
CA SER A 21 -20.46 -9.51 10.05
C SER A 21 -21.18 -10.77 9.59
N LYS A 22 -21.14 -11.86 10.40
CA LYS A 22 -21.90 -13.10 10.13
C LYS A 22 -23.42 -12.89 10.28
N ILE A 23 -23.84 -12.19 11.33
CA ILE A 23 -25.27 -11.95 11.60
C ILE A 23 -25.91 -11.06 10.53
N ILE A 24 -25.21 -9.99 10.12
CA ILE A 24 -25.72 -9.01 9.14
C ILE A 24 -25.53 -9.53 7.70
N ARG A 25 -24.88 -10.69 7.49
CA ARG A 25 -24.51 -11.21 6.15
C ARG A 25 -23.87 -10.14 5.26
N SER A 26 -23.08 -9.26 5.84
CA SER A 26 -22.42 -8.19 5.10
C SER A 26 -21.30 -8.78 4.23
N LYS A 27 -21.53 -8.83 2.91
CA LYS A 27 -20.49 -9.21 1.93
C LYS A 27 -19.29 -8.25 1.91
N LYS A 28 -19.35 -7.16 2.67
CA LYS A 28 -18.35 -6.10 2.67
C LYS A 28 -17.26 -6.29 3.74
N ILE A 29 -17.50 -7.10 4.78
CA ILE A 29 -16.49 -7.42 5.81
C ILE A 29 -16.45 -8.94 5.97
N VAL A 30 -15.33 -9.53 5.58
CA VAL A 30 -15.05 -10.97 5.70
C VAL A 30 -13.79 -11.14 6.51
N LEU A 31 -13.85 -11.89 7.60
CA LEU A 31 -12.71 -12.17 8.49
C LEU A 31 -12.50 -13.68 8.60
N GLY A 32 -11.36 -14.13 8.11
CA GLY A 32 -10.89 -15.51 8.19
C GLY A 32 -10.55 -15.94 9.63
N LYS A 33 -10.10 -17.17 9.79
CA LYS A 33 -9.70 -17.75 11.06
C LYS A 33 -8.46 -17.00 11.59
N ASN A 34 -8.47 -16.62 12.86
CA ASN A 34 -7.39 -15.87 13.53
C ASN A 34 -7.09 -14.49 12.90
N ALA A 35 -7.97 -13.95 12.05
CA ALA A 35 -7.84 -12.56 11.60
C ALA A 35 -8.03 -11.61 12.78
N LYS A 36 -7.11 -10.64 12.95
CA LYS A 36 -7.08 -9.72 14.10
C LYS A 36 -7.04 -8.26 13.62
N ILE A 37 -7.85 -7.42 14.20
CA ILE A 37 -7.80 -5.96 14.01
C ILE A 37 -7.55 -5.34 15.38
N GLY A 38 -6.45 -4.59 15.51
CA GLY A 38 -6.12 -3.82 16.69
C GLY A 38 -6.89 -2.49 16.77
N PHE A 39 -6.55 -1.65 17.73
CA PHE A 39 -7.14 -0.31 17.89
C PHE A 39 -6.73 0.58 16.71
N SER A 40 -7.49 0.55 15.64
CA SER A 40 -7.22 1.29 14.41
C SER A 40 -8.52 1.84 13.83
N PHE A 41 -8.43 3.02 13.22
CA PHE A 41 -9.55 3.63 12.52
C PHE A 41 -9.52 3.16 11.06
N ILE A 42 -10.51 2.34 10.66
CA ILE A 42 -10.57 1.77 9.31
C ILE A 42 -11.91 2.11 8.66
N VAL A 43 -11.85 2.82 7.55
CA VAL A 43 -12.98 3.11 6.65
C VAL A 43 -12.67 2.52 5.30
N ALA A 44 -13.47 1.55 4.86
CA ALA A 44 -13.36 0.96 3.54
C ALA A 44 -14.73 0.49 3.05
N GLU A 45 -14.91 0.44 1.73
CA GLU A 45 -16.12 -0.13 1.13
C GLU A 45 -16.19 -1.65 1.34
N SER A 46 -15.03 -2.31 1.34
CA SER A 46 -14.92 -3.73 1.67
C SER A 46 -13.61 -4.05 2.38
N ILE A 47 -13.68 -4.98 3.32
CA ILE A 47 -12.55 -5.54 4.05
C ILE A 47 -12.63 -7.05 3.95
N VAL A 48 -11.64 -7.65 3.31
CA VAL A 48 -11.49 -9.10 3.21
C VAL A 48 -10.16 -9.48 3.84
N MET A 49 -10.21 -10.30 4.85
CA MET A 49 -9.02 -10.76 5.58
C MET A 49 -9.06 -12.28 5.65
N ASP A 50 -8.13 -12.93 4.98
CA ASP A 50 -7.98 -14.38 5.05
C ASP A 50 -7.43 -14.84 6.41
N ASP A 51 -7.14 -16.12 6.54
CA ASP A 51 -6.67 -16.72 7.79
C ASP A 51 -5.32 -16.15 8.24
N ASN A 52 -5.17 -15.99 9.56
CA ASN A 52 -3.96 -15.53 10.24
C ASN A 52 -3.48 -14.13 9.82
N THR A 53 -4.36 -13.29 9.35
CA THR A 53 -4.06 -11.90 8.96
C THR A 53 -4.15 -10.94 10.13
N SER A 54 -3.50 -9.79 10.03
CA SER A 54 -3.59 -8.81 11.11
C SER A 54 -3.46 -7.35 10.67
N VAL A 55 -4.23 -6.48 11.32
CA VAL A 55 -4.01 -5.04 11.37
C VAL A 55 -3.64 -4.66 12.80
N GLY A 56 -2.51 -3.98 12.96
CA GLY A 56 -1.99 -3.55 14.28
C GLY A 56 -2.79 -2.40 14.88
N HIS A 57 -2.14 -1.59 15.71
CA HIS A 57 -2.77 -0.51 16.46
C HIS A 57 -2.44 0.86 15.88
N PHE A 58 -3.32 1.84 16.12
CA PHE A 58 -3.14 3.24 15.78
C PHE A 58 -2.92 3.51 14.30
N ASN A 59 -3.49 2.67 13.44
CA ASN A 59 -3.53 2.93 12.01
C ASN A 59 -4.76 3.81 11.70
N TYR A 60 -4.57 4.76 10.80
CA TYR A 60 -5.66 5.46 10.12
C TYR A 60 -5.73 4.94 8.69
N VAL A 61 -6.81 4.26 8.33
CA VAL A 61 -7.02 3.66 7.00
C VAL A 61 -8.37 4.17 6.45
N ASN A 62 -8.34 4.90 5.34
CA ASN A 62 -9.53 5.37 4.65
C ASN A 62 -9.35 5.22 3.13
N ILE A 63 -9.82 4.09 2.58
CA ILE A 63 -9.57 3.65 1.21
C ILE A 63 -10.80 2.94 0.63
N LYS A 64 -10.77 2.58 -0.66
CA LYS A 64 -11.84 1.81 -1.31
C LYS A 64 -11.92 0.37 -0.75
N ARG A 65 -10.89 -0.42 -0.94
CA ARG A 65 -10.89 -1.85 -0.59
C ARG A 65 -9.61 -2.23 0.14
N LEU A 66 -9.76 -3.10 1.12
CA LEU A 66 -8.65 -3.68 1.87
C LEU A 66 -8.76 -5.20 1.80
N HIS A 67 -7.83 -5.82 1.09
CA HIS A 67 -7.79 -7.27 0.90
C HIS A 67 -6.48 -7.85 1.39
N PHE A 68 -6.57 -8.89 2.21
CA PHE A 68 -5.42 -9.65 2.70
C PHE A 68 -5.56 -11.12 2.32
N GLU A 69 -4.53 -11.67 1.75
CA GLU A 69 -4.33 -13.11 1.68
C GLU A 69 -3.73 -13.64 2.99
N LYS A 70 -3.69 -14.97 3.13
CA LYS A 70 -3.25 -15.67 4.32
C LYS A 70 -1.93 -15.14 4.89
N GLY A 71 -1.91 -14.82 6.18
CA GLY A 71 -0.72 -14.34 6.88
C GLY A 71 -0.34 -12.88 6.59
N GLY A 72 -1.04 -12.21 5.68
CA GLY A 72 -0.81 -10.81 5.35
C GLY A 72 -1.01 -9.87 6.54
N SER A 73 -0.24 -8.79 6.63
CA SER A 73 -0.38 -7.88 7.79
C SER A 73 -0.02 -6.42 7.53
N ILE A 74 -0.72 -5.53 8.23
CA ILE A 74 -0.33 -4.13 8.43
C ILE A 74 0.00 -3.96 9.91
N LYS A 75 1.19 -3.40 10.22
CA LYS A 75 1.62 -3.20 11.62
C LYS A 75 1.00 -1.93 12.21
N HIS A 76 1.74 -1.05 12.83
CA HIS A 76 1.21 0.02 13.66
C HIS A 76 1.48 1.42 13.09
N LEU A 77 0.68 2.42 13.49
CA LEU A 77 0.96 3.83 13.26
C LEU A 77 1.06 4.23 11.76
N ASN A 78 0.38 3.51 10.87
CA ASN A 78 0.35 3.88 9.46
C ASN A 78 -0.77 4.87 9.17
N PHE A 79 -0.49 5.84 8.30
CA PHE A 79 -1.47 6.76 7.74
C PHE A 79 -1.74 6.40 6.28
N ILE A 80 -2.92 5.85 6.00
CA ILE A 80 -3.32 5.33 4.69
C ILE A 80 -4.62 6.00 4.27
N LYS A 81 -4.58 6.86 3.23
CA LYS A 81 -5.75 7.64 2.84
C LYS A 81 -5.79 7.92 1.33
N GLY A 82 -6.93 7.64 0.72
CA GLY A 82 -7.17 8.00 -0.68
C GLY A 82 -8.20 7.12 -1.37
N ASP A 83 -8.43 7.40 -2.64
CA ASP A 83 -9.40 6.68 -3.46
C ASP A 83 -8.73 5.51 -4.21
N PHE A 84 -8.11 4.60 -3.47
CA PHE A 84 -7.42 3.42 -3.98
C PHE A 84 -7.72 2.17 -3.17
N SER A 85 -7.32 1.01 -3.69
CA SER A 85 -7.45 -0.27 -3.00
C SER A 85 -6.07 -0.82 -2.61
N ILE A 86 -6.03 -1.64 -1.55
CA ILE A 86 -4.82 -2.35 -1.13
C ILE A 86 -5.07 -3.85 -1.19
N PHE A 87 -4.13 -4.56 -1.84
CA PHE A 87 -4.05 -6.00 -1.90
C PHE A 87 -2.73 -6.45 -1.26
N ILE A 88 -2.83 -7.23 -0.20
CA ILE A 88 -1.68 -7.75 0.55
C ILE A 88 -1.65 -9.25 0.36
N GLY A 89 -0.69 -9.73 -0.42
CA GLY A 89 -0.47 -11.12 -0.76
C GLY A 89 -0.07 -11.98 0.45
N GLU A 90 0.05 -13.27 0.20
CA GLU A 90 0.36 -14.26 1.22
C GLU A 90 1.67 -13.93 1.96
N ASN A 91 1.59 -13.82 3.30
CA ASN A 91 2.72 -13.46 4.16
C ASN A 91 3.43 -12.13 3.81
N ALA A 92 2.80 -11.27 3.02
CA ALA A 92 3.27 -9.92 2.77
C ALA A 92 2.94 -8.97 3.92
N TRP A 93 3.70 -7.91 4.09
CA TRP A 93 3.43 -6.99 5.19
C TRP A 93 3.86 -5.54 4.96
N ILE A 94 3.11 -4.64 5.58
CA ILE A 94 3.44 -3.22 5.74
C ILE A 94 3.84 -2.99 7.19
N ARG A 95 5.05 -2.46 7.43
CA ARG A 95 5.53 -2.16 8.79
C ARG A 95 4.89 -0.90 9.36
N THR A 96 5.65 -0.12 10.07
CA THR A 96 5.14 0.96 10.92
C THR A 96 5.45 2.34 10.37
N GLN A 97 4.58 3.32 10.71
CA GLN A 97 4.79 4.74 10.44
C GLN A 97 4.88 5.09 8.94
N ASN A 98 4.27 4.29 8.08
CA ASN A 98 4.22 4.60 6.65
C ASN A 98 3.11 5.62 6.35
N LYS A 99 3.38 6.51 5.39
CA LYS A 99 2.41 7.42 4.80
C LYS A 99 2.11 6.96 3.38
N ILE A 100 0.91 6.46 3.16
CA ILE A 100 0.43 5.95 1.87
C ILE A 100 -0.80 6.77 1.51
N SER A 101 -0.69 7.66 0.53
CA SER A 101 -1.79 8.60 0.26
C SER A 101 -1.87 8.99 -1.21
N ALA A 102 -3.10 9.12 -1.70
CA ALA A 102 -3.36 9.64 -3.03
C ALA A 102 -3.61 11.14 -3.01
N THR A 103 -3.16 11.85 -4.03
CA THR A 103 -3.69 13.17 -4.36
C THR A 103 -5.11 13.02 -4.94
N ARG A 104 -5.92 14.09 -4.88
CA ARG A 104 -7.29 14.03 -5.40
C ARG A 104 -7.32 13.85 -6.92
N GLY A 105 -8.32 13.10 -7.41
CA GLY A 105 -8.61 12.98 -8.83
C GLY A 105 -7.78 11.90 -9.53
N THR A 106 -7.97 10.65 -9.11
CA THR A 106 -7.57 9.50 -9.92
C THR A 106 -8.59 9.26 -11.03
N TYR A 107 -8.13 9.01 -12.24
CA TYR A 107 -9.00 8.82 -13.41
C TYR A 107 -9.32 7.35 -13.68
N HIS A 108 -8.74 6.43 -12.92
CA HIS A 108 -8.90 4.99 -13.05
C HIS A 108 -8.80 4.30 -11.68
N ASP A 109 -9.01 3.01 -11.63
CA ASP A 109 -8.87 2.22 -10.41
C ASP A 109 -7.38 2.07 -10.04
N VAL A 110 -6.99 2.72 -8.95
CA VAL A 110 -5.62 2.71 -8.42
C VAL A 110 -5.48 1.63 -7.35
N ASN A 111 -4.38 0.89 -7.41
CA ASN A 111 -4.12 -0.22 -6.50
C ASN A 111 -2.70 -0.19 -5.95
N LEU A 112 -2.56 -0.43 -4.66
CA LEU A 112 -1.30 -0.87 -4.05
C LEU A 112 -1.34 -2.39 -3.96
N VAL A 113 -0.46 -3.06 -4.70
CA VAL A 113 -0.35 -4.52 -4.72
C VAL A 113 0.97 -4.93 -4.10
N LEU A 114 0.90 -5.70 -3.04
CA LEU A 114 2.03 -6.43 -2.47
C LEU A 114 1.83 -7.89 -2.81
N ASP A 115 2.69 -8.45 -3.63
CA ASP A 115 2.67 -9.87 -3.94
C ASP A 115 3.14 -10.72 -2.73
N LYS A 116 3.11 -12.03 -2.88
CA LYS A 116 3.52 -12.99 -1.86
C LYS A 116 4.90 -12.66 -1.28
N TYR A 117 5.00 -12.60 0.05
CA TYR A 117 6.22 -12.26 0.80
C TYR A 117 6.78 -10.84 0.55
N ALA A 118 6.09 -9.99 -0.20
CA ALA A 118 6.52 -8.61 -0.41
C ALA A 118 6.46 -7.80 0.89
N LYS A 119 7.36 -6.83 1.03
CA LYS A 119 7.56 -6.12 2.29
C LYS A 119 7.71 -4.62 2.11
N ILE A 120 6.95 -3.84 2.86
CA ILE A 120 7.17 -2.40 3.02
C ILE A 120 7.75 -2.14 4.41
N GLY A 121 8.94 -1.53 4.45
CA GLY A 121 9.67 -1.15 5.66
C GLY A 121 8.98 -0.08 6.50
N VAL A 122 9.77 0.68 7.23
CA VAL A 122 9.26 1.72 8.15
C VAL A 122 9.37 3.10 7.53
N LYS A 123 8.46 4.02 7.88
CA LYS A 123 8.49 5.45 7.48
C LYS A 123 8.61 5.67 5.96
N GLN A 124 8.02 4.79 5.17
CA GLN A 124 7.98 4.98 3.72
C GLN A 124 6.90 6.00 3.35
N LEU A 125 7.13 6.76 2.28
CA LEU A 125 6.14 7.63 1.67
C LEU A 125 5.76 7.08 0.29
N LEU A 126 4.50 6.67 0.12
CA LEU A 126 3.98 6.20 -1.15
C LEU A 126 2.87 7.14 -1.63
N ASP A 127 3.10 7.75 -2.77
CA ASP A 127 2.06 8.49 -3.50
C ASP A 127 1.27 7.54 -4.38
N MET A 128 -0.03 7.47 -4.09
CA MET A 128 -0.98 6.59 -4.75
C MET A 128 -1.85 7.34 -5.76
N THR A 129 -1.28 8.30 -6.47
CA THR A 129 -1.97 8.97 -7.58
C THR A 129 -2.18 8.00 -8.75
N ASP A 130 -1.25 7.06 -8.94
CA ASP A 130 -1.38 5.87 -9.78
C ASP A 130 -0.93 4.62 -9.01
N SER A 131 -1.04 3.45 -9.63
CA SER A 131 -0.81 2.15 -8.98
C SER A 131 0.66 1.90 -8.66
N ILE A 132 0.88 1.18 -7.56
CA ILE A 132 2.19 0.68 -7.17
C ILE A 132 2.10 -0.83 -6.99
N THR A 133 3.01 -1.56 -7.65
CA THR A 133 3.15 -3.01 -7.49
C THR A 133 4.51 -3.32 -6.91
N ILE A 134 4.54 -4.15 -5.86
CA ILE A 134 5.75 -4.71 -5.26
C ILE A 134 5.70 -6.21 -5.42
N GLY A 135 6.56 -6.73 -6.28
CA GLY A 135 6.61 -8.14 -6.69
C GLY A 135 7.01 -9.07 -5.56
N GLU A 136 6.80 -10.35 -5.81
CA GLU A 136 7.04 -11.44 -4.87
C GLU A 136 8.43 -11.38 -4.23
N SER A 137 8.49 -11.55 -2.92
CA SER A 137 9.73 -11.56 -2.12
C SER A 137 10.56 -10.27 -2.22
N SER A 138 10.00 -9.18 -2.73
CA SER A 138 10.67 -7.87 -2.82
C SER A 138 10.47 -7.04 -1.57
N MET A 139 11.40 -6.13 -1.30
CA MET A 139 11.39 -5.33 -0.10
C MET A 139 11.77 -3.85 -0.35
N LEU A 140 10.90 -2.94 0.08
CA LEU A 140 11.30 -1.57 0.42
C LEU A 140 11.92 -1.60 1.81
N ALA A 141 13.26 -1.67 1.89
CA ALA A 141 13.99 -1.83 3.13
C ALA A 141 14.34 -0.49 3.79
N GLY A 142 14.77 -0.56 5.03
CA GLY A 142 15.16 0.63 5.78
C GLY A 142 14.01 1.59 6.02
N ALA A 143 14.29 2.88 5.94
CA ALA A 143 13.34 3.95 6.19
C ALA A 143 13.44 5.06 5.13
N ASP A 144 12.41 5.91 5.08
CA ASP A 144 12.36 7.19 4.37
C ASP A 144 12.50 7.06 2.83
N THR A 145 12.23 5.88 2.24
CA THR A 145 12.11 5.74 0.78
C THR A 145 10.78 6.34 0.31
N GLN A 146 10.83 7.02 -0.82
CA GLN A 146 9.70 7.70 -1.43
C GLN A 146 9.38 7.09 -2.80
N ILE A 147 8.10 6.81 -3.05
CA ILE A 147 7.60 6.43 -4.37
C ILE A 147 6.60 7.49 -4.81
N TRP A 148 6.85 8.09 -5.97
CA TRP A 148 6.00 9.10 -6.58
C TRP A 148 5.42 8.58 -7.87
N THR A 149 4.09 8.55 -7.97
CA THR A 149 3.38 8.05 -9.16
C THR A 149 2.84 9.19 -10.02
N HIS A 150 3.14 10.45 -9.68
CA HIS A 150 2.79 11.59 -10.51
C HIS A 150 3.97 12.55 -10.68
N SER A 151 3.91 13.33 -11.75
CA SER A 151 4.82 14.42 -12.06
C SER A 151 4.08 15.55 -12.79
N PHE A 152 4.73 16.68 -12.98
CA PHE A 152 4.16 17.81 -13.72
C PHE A 152 5.08 18.25 -14.86
N LEU A 153 4.51 18.46 -16.04
CA LEU A 153 5.16 19.13 -17.15
C LEU A 153 4.62 20.56 -17.28
N PHE A 154 5.53 21.51 -17.37
CA PHE A 154 5.20 22.91 -17.59
C PHE A 154 5.43 23.28 -19.05
N SER A 155 4.41 23.88 -19.69
CA SER A 155 4.56 24.46 -21.02
C SER A 155 5.37 25.75 -20.96
N LYS A 156 6.34 25.91 -21.85
CA LYS A 156 7.10 27.14 -21.96
C LYS A 156 6.28 28.29 -22.56
N THR A 157 5.27 27.97 -23.37
CA THR A 157 4.53 28.96 -24.21
C THR A 157 3.19 29.33 -23.59
N GLU A 158 2.49 28.42 -22.94
CA GLU A 158 1.10 28.61 -22.56
C GLU A 158 0.85 28.94 -21.09
N LYS A 159 1.89 29.05 -20.25
CA LYS A 159 1.80 29.20 -18.79
C LYS A 159 0.85 28.17 -18.15
N LYS A 160 0.77 26.99 -18.74
CA LYS A 160 -0.03 25.85 -18.28
C LYS A 160 0.88 24.71 -17.84
N TYR A 161 0.36 23.83 -17.03
CA TYR A 161 1.01 22.58 -16.67
C TYR A 161 0.04 21.40 -16.88
N ALA A 162 0.61 20.25 -17.19
CA ALA A 162 -0.10 18.98 -17.24
C ALA A 162 0.46 18.06 -16.15
N ARG A 163 -0.43 17.39 -15.42
CA ARG A 163 -0.03 16.30 -14.52
C ARG A 163 0.11 15.02 -15.35
N ILE A 164 1.17 14.30 -15.14
CA ILE A 164 1.40 12.99 -15.73
C ILE A 164 1.40 11.99 -14.59
N ASP A 165 0.46 11.05 -14.64
CA ASP A 165 0.36 9.94 -13.70
C ASP A 165 0.88 8.68 -14.40
N SER A 166 1.73 7.90 -13.73
CA SER A 166 2.24 6.63 -14.27
C SER A 166 2.54 5.67 -13.14
N PRO A 167 2.19 4.38 -13.30
CA PRO A 167 2.40 3.38 -12.28
C PRO A 167 3.89 3.13 -12.03
N VAL A 168 4.19 2.64 -10.82
CA VAL A 168 5.51 2.15 -10.46
C VAL A 168 5.41 0.65 -10.23
N VAL A 169 6.32 -0.09 -10.87
CA VAL A 169 6.41 -1.54 -10.74
C VAL A 169 7.79 -1.92 -10.23
N ILE A 170 7.82 -2.66 -9.13
CA ILE A 170 9.02 -3.30 -8.60
C ILE A 170 8.85 -4.80 -8.81
N GLY A 171 9.74 -5.40 -9.59
CA GLY A 171 9.74 -6.83 -9.92
C GLY A 171 9.92 -7.72 -8.70
N LYS A 172 10.12 -9.00 -8.93
CA LYS A 172 10.32 -10.02 -7.89
C LYS A 172 11.75 -10.02 -7.38
N HIS A 173 11.91 -10.45 -6.12
CA HIS A 173 13.23 -10.62 -5.49
C HIS A 173 14.10 -9.35 -5.50
N CYS A 174 13.45 -8.18 -5.47
CA CYS A 174 14.14 -6.89 -5.44
C CYS A 174 14.38 -6.41 -4.01
N TYR A 175 15.50 -5.76 -3.81
CA TYR A 175 15.83 -5.05 -2.58
C TYR A 175 16.01 -3.58 -2.87
N ILE A 176 15.22 -2.72 -2.23
CA ILE A 176 15.34 -1.27 -2.35
C ILE A 176 15.82 -0.73 -1.01
N GLY A 177 16.98 -0.12 -1.01
CA GLY A 177 17.63 0.44 0.17
C GLY A 177 16.88 1.63 0.78
N ALA A 178 17.37 2.12 1.91
CA ALA A 178 16.79 3.27 2.60
C ALA A 178 16.97 4.59 1.83
N ARG A 179 16.03 5.53 2.02
CA ARG A 179 16.09 6.89 1.46
C ARG A 179 16.21 6.94 -0.07
N CYS A 180 15.70 5.93 -0.75
CA CYS A 180 15.58 5.97 -2.21
C CYS A 180 14.41 6.85 -2.63
N THR A 181 14.49 7.42 -3.82
CA THR A 181 13.36 8.08 -4.47
C THR A 181 13.07 7.37 -5.78
N ILE A 182 11.86 6.83 -5.92
CA ILE A 182 11.41 6.15 -7.14
C ILE A 182 10.37 7.04 -7.80
N LEU A 183 10.65 7.44 -9.04
CA LEU A 183 9.81 8.37 -9.76
C LEU A 183 8.72 7.67 -10.58
N SER A 184 7.75 8.44 -10.99
CA SER A 184 6.60 8.03 -11.81
C SER A 184 7.05 7.28 -13.08
N GLY A 185 6.38 6.16 -13.36
CA GLY A 185 6.64 5.33 -14.54
C GLY A 185 7.88 4.42 -14.45
N VAL A 186 8.53 4.35 -13.30
CA VAL A 186 9.68 3.46 -13.11
C VAL A 186 9.21 2.01 -13.07
N ASN A 187 9.89 1.17 -13.84
CA ASN A 187 9.77 -0.28 -13.82
C ASN A 187 11.13 -0.90 -13.47
N ILE A 188 11.21 -1.55 -12.31
CA ILE A 188 12.38 -2.27 -11.84
C ILE A 188 12.18 -3.75 -12.14
N ALA A 189 13.06 -4.35 -12.95
CA ALA A 189 13.02 -5.76 -13.30
C ALA A 189 13.25 -6.67 -12.08
N ASP A 190 13.07 -7.97 -12.26
CA ASP A 190 13.30 -8.95 -11.21
C ASP A 190 14.77 -9.00 -10.77
N ALA A 191 15.01 -9.36 -9.51
CA ALA A 191 16.33 -9.60 -8.93
C ALA A 191 17.26 -8.35 -8.93
N ILE A 192 16.71 -7.16 -8.83
CA ILE A 192 17.48 -5.91 -8.71
C ILE A 192 17.71 -5.56 -7.24
N THR A 193 18.95 -5.21 -6.93
CA THR A 193 19.31 -4.57 -5.66
C THR A 193 19.67 -3.09 -5.90
N VAL A 194 18.88 -2.19 -5.30
CA VAL A 194 19.14 -0.76 -5.30
C VAL A 194 19.75 -0.37 -3.96
N GLY A 195 20.92 0.24 -3.98
CA GLY A 195 21.59 0.77 -2.77
C GLY A 195 20.76 1.86 -2.09
N GLY A 196 21.17 2.27 -0.90
CA GLY A 196 20.50 3.38 -0.21
C GLY A 196 20.80 4.75 -0.86
N MET A 197 19.88 5.72 -0.65
CA MET A 197 20.00 7.10 -1.15
C MET A 197 20.04 7.22 -2.68
N TYR A 198 19.47 6.27 -3.39
CA TYR A 198 19.44 6.26 -4.85
C TYR A 198 18.15 6.87 -5.41
N MET A 199 18.26 7.55 -6.55
CA MET A 199 17.11 8.05 -7.29
C MET A 199 16.86 7.20 -8.54
N CYS A 200 15.73 6.49 -8.58
CA CYS A 200 15.28 5.70 -9.72
C CYS A 200 14.40 6.57 -10.63
N PHE A 201 14.88 6.88 -11.82
CA PHE A 201 14.17 7.71 -12.81
C PHE A 201 14.12 7.09 -14.22
N LYS A 202 14.56 5.85 -14.36
CA LYS A 202 14.58 5.07 -15.60
C LYS A 202 14.03 3.67 -15.39
N ILE A 203 13.70 3.00 -16.48
CA ILE A 203 13.39 1.57 -16.48
C ILE A 203 14.69 0.79 -16.27
N PHE A 204 14.70 -0.13 -15.32
CA PHE A 204 15.82 -1.04 -15.06
C PHE A 204 15.44 -2.43 -15.57
N GLU A 205 15.96 -2.79 -16.72
CA GLU A 205 15.65 -4.05 -17.42
C GLU A 205 16.65 -5.18 -17.13
N CYS A 206 17.81 -4.87 -16.55
CA CYS A 206 18.85 -5.87 -16.26
C CYS A 206 18.83 -6.27 -14.79
N THR A 207 19.16 -7.54 -14.51
CA THR A 207 19.43 -8.03 -13.16
C THR A 207 20.76 -7.49 -12.66
N GLY A 208 20.88 -7.12 -11.39
CA GLY A 208 22.13 -6.63 -10.84
C GLY A 208 22.01 -5.75 -9.60
N VAL A 209 23.12 -5.14 -9.23
CA VAL A 209 23.22 -4.22 -8.10
C VAL A 209 23.45 -2.81 -8.62
N ILE A 210 22.69 -1.86 -8.06
CA ILE A 210 22.76 -0.44 -8.41
C ILE A 210 23.15 0.32 -7.15
N TYR A 211 24.25 1.02 -7.20
CA TYR A 211 24.81 1.82 -6.10
C TYR A 211 24.65 3.31 -6.38
#